data_72fbb34c949cd88d2ea90524af869bf4
#
_entry.id   72fbb34c949cd88d2ea90524af869bf4
#
_cell.length_a   1.000
_cell.length_b   1.000
_cell.length_c   1.000
_cell.angle_alpha   90.00
_cell.angle_beta   90.00
_cell.angle_gamma   90.00
#
_symmetry.space_group_name_H-M   'P 1'
#
loop_
_entity.id
_entity.type
_entity.pdbx_description
1 polymer ?
#
loop_
_entity_poly.entity_id
_entity_poly.type
_entity_poly.pdbx_seq_one_letter_code
_entity_poly.pdbx_strand_id
1 'polypeptide(L)'
;LCSFVDKILFKVHEIRRLLKGQINLSVAYSYKDIASQLDSLVYKGFVSSTKLEHLMQMPRYLEAIIYRIDKLSRDVNCDLMYTRKIEEVNELYKNTLSRYKYQVVPDALIEVKWLIEELRVSYFAQQLGVKISVSDKRIANEIKKILEDYPDHN
;
A
#
# COMPACT_ATOMS: atom_id res chain seq x y z
N LEU A 1 -23.59 2.91 -1.57
CA LEU A 1 -22.25 3.10 -2.16
C LEU A 1 -21.74 4.53 -2.02
N CYS A 2 -22.56 5.54 -2.32
CA CYS A 2 -22.18 6.96 -2.17
C CYS A 2 -21.72 7.27 -0.73
N SER A 3 -22.49 6.86 0.28
CA SER A 3 -22.15 7.05 1.69
C SER A 3 -20.80 6.37 2.06
N PHE A 4 -20.51 5.22 1.48
CA PHE A 4 -19.25 4.50 1.70
C PHE A 4 -18.07 5.24 1.04
N VAL A 5 -18.25 5.71 -0.19
CA VAL A 5 -17.23 6.50 -0.89
C VAL A 5 -16.99 7.82 -0.15
N ASP A 6 -18.01 8.46 0.36
CA ASP A 6 -17.89 9.69 1.15
C ASP A 6 -17.02 9.46 2.40
N LYS A 7 -17.16 8.32 3.07
CA LYS A 7 -16.30 7.94 4.21
C LYS A 7 -14.86 7.80 3.80
N ILE A 8 -14.59 7.19 2.65
CA ILE A 8 -13.24 7.07 2.09
C ILE A 8 -12.65 8.46 1.84
N LEU A 9 -13.39 9.32 1.15
CA LEU A 9 -12.93 10.67 0.82
C LEU A 9 -12.71 11.54 2.05
N PHE A 10 -13.53 11.37 3.08
CA PHE A 10 -13.34 12.04 4.37
C PHE A 10 -12.02 11.65 5.03
N LYS A 11 -11.71 10.36 5.07
CA LYS A 11 -10.43 9.86 5.60
C LYS A 11 -9.24 10.36 4.78
N VAL A 12 -9.36 10.38 3.47
CA VAL A 12 -8.33 10.94 2.57
C VAL A 12 -8.07 12.41 2.89
N HIS A 13 -9.13 13.19 3.05
CA HIS A 13 -9.02 14.60 3.43
C HIS A 13 -8.31 14.78 4.77
N GLU A 14 -8.64 13.97 5.76
CA GLU A 14 -8.00 13.97 7.07
C GLU A 14 -6.51 13.65 6.96
N ILE A 15 -6.14 12.62 6.20
CA ILE A 15 -4.74 12.24 5.98
C ILE A 15 -3.98 13.41 5.31
N ARG A 16 -4.54 14.00 4.27
CA ARG A 16 -3.91 15.14 3.57
C ARG A 16 -3.70 16.32 4.50
N ARG A 17 -4.66 16.60 5.38
CA ARG A 17 -4.55 17.64 6.41
C ARG A 17 -3.40 17.33 7.38
N LEU A 18 -3.28 16.09 7.84
CA LEU A 18 -2.20 15.67 8.74
C LEU A 18 -0.82 15.78 8.07
N LEU A 19 -0.72 15.46 6.79
CA LEU A 19 0.52 15.56 6.02
C LEU A 19 0.96 17.00 5.76
N LYS A 20 0.05 17.97 5.83
CA LYS A 20 0.36 19.41 5.67
C LYS A 20 0.90 20.05 6.95
N GLY A 21 0.91 19.35 8.07
CA GLY A 21 1.48 19.83 9.32
C GLY A 21 2.98 20.12 9.21
N GLN A 22 3.58 20.59 10.30
CA GLN A 22 5.01 20.88 10.34
C GLN A 22 5.82 19.63 9.96
N ILE A 23 6.47 19.67 8.80
CA ILE A 23 7.34 18.60 8.34
C ILE A 23 8.71 18.77 8.98
N ASN A 24 9.00 17.95 9.97
CA ASN A 24 10.36 17.76 10.44
C ASN A 24 11.12 16.90 9.42
N LEU A 25 12.37 17.23 9.13
CA LEU A 25 13.24 16.47 8.22
C LEU A 25 13.32 14.99 8.60
N SER A 26 13.26 14.66 9.88
CA SER A 26 13.30 13.28 10.37
C SER A 26 12.11 12.41 9.92
N VAL A 27 10.96 13.01 9.61
CA VAL A 27 9.74 12.31 9.17
C VAL A 27 9.44 12.51 7.68
N ALA A 28 10.19 13.36 6.98
CA ALA A 28 9.93 13.70 5.58
C ALA A 28 9.92 12.48 4.67
N TYR A 29 10.81 11.53 4.90
CA TYR A 29 10.89 10.27 4.14
C TYR A 29 9.64 9.41 4.31
N SER A 30 9.17 9.25 5.54
CA SER A 30 7.94 8.52 5.85
C SER A 30 6.71 9.22 5.28
N TYR A 31 6.66 10.55 5.34
CA TYR A 31 5.56 11.33 4.77
C TYR A 31 5.50 11.19 3.24
N LYS A 32 6.64 11.13 2.58
CA LYS A 32 6.71 10.88 1.13
C LYS A 32 6.15 9.51 0.77
N ASP A 33 6.51 8.48 1.54
CA ASP A 33 5.97 7.12 1.34
C ASP A 33 4.46 7.08 1.57
N ILE A 34 3.95 7.72 2.62
CA ILE A 34 2.51 7.80 2.90
C ILE A 34 1.77 8.53 1.77
N ALA A 35 2.29 9.65 1.29
CA ALA A 35 1.68 10.40 0.18
C ALA A 35 1.62 9.55 -1.08
N SER A 36 2.68 8.83 -1.41
CA SER A 36 2.73 7.91 -2.55
C SER A 36 1.73 6.76 -2.41
N GLN A 37 1.62 6.18 -1.22
CA GLN A 37 0.60 5.16 -0.93
C GLN A 37 -0.80 5.70 -1.13
N LEU A 38 -1.11 6.86 -0.58
CA LEU A 38 -2.42 7.49 -0.69
C LEU A 38 -2.81 7.71 -2.16
N ASP A 39 -1.88 8.24 -2.96
CA ASP A 39 -2.09 8.48 -4.39
C ASP A 39 -2.30 7.18 -5.18
N SER A 40 -1.73 6.07 -4.74
CA SER A 40 -1.95 4.75 -5.35
C SER A 40 -3.28 4.11 -4.98
N LEU A 41 -3.87 4.49 -3.85
CA LEU A 41 -5.14 3.96 -3.37
C LEU A 41 -6.34 4.78 -3.86
N VAL A 42 -6.25 6.10 -3.80
CA VAL A 42 -7.35 7.01 -4.12
C VAL A 42 -6.90 8.03 -5.17
N TYR A 43 -7.33 7.81 -6.38
CA TYR A 43 -7.05 8.60 -7.57
C TYR A 43 -8.33 8.77 -8.39
N LYS A 44 -8.31 9.63 -9.40
CA LYS A 44 -9.47 9.82 -10.26
C LYS A 44 -9.89 8.50 -10.92
N GLY A 45 -11.10 8.05 -10.65
CA GLY A 45 -11.63 6.79 -11.19
C GLY A 45 -11.36 5.55 -10.34
N PHE A 46 -10.80 5.68 -9.14
CA PHE A 46 -10.45 4.53 -8.30
C PHE A 46 -11.66 3.63 -7.98
N VAL A 47 -12.86 4.19 -7.84
CA VAL A 47 -14.07 3.43 -7.52
C VAL A 47 -14.41 2.43 -8.62
N SER A 48 -14.26 2.82 -9.89
CA SER A 48 -14.55 1.96 -11.03
C SER A 48 -13.42 1.01 -11.39
N SER A 49 -12.19 1.34 -11.04
CA SER A 49 -11.01 0.52 -11.37
C SER A 49 -10.56 -0.43 -10.25
N THR A 50 -11.14 -0.30 -9.06
CA THR A 50 -10.83 -1.15 -7.90
C THR A 50 -11.91 -2.21 -7.74
N LYS A 51 -11.52 -3.49 -7.64
CA LYS A 51 -12.47 -4.58 -7.35
C LYS A 51 -13.21 -4.30 -6.04
N LEU A 52 -14.48 -4.66 -5.97
CA LEU A 52 -15.32 -4.41 -4.81
C LEU A 52 -14.72 -4.96 -3.51
N GLU A 53 -14.14 -6.14 -3.55
CA GLU A 53 -13.51 -6.76 -2.38
C GLU A 53 -12.37 -5.90 -1.81
N HIS A 54 -11.58 -5.23 -2.66
CA HIS A 54 -10.50 -4.34 -2.25
C HIS A 54 -11.03 -2.96 -1.85
N LEU A 55 -12.05 -2.49 -2.56
CA LEU A 55 -12.71 -1.23 -2.22
C LEU A 55 -13.30 -1.27 -0.80
N MET A 56 -13.87 -2.41 -0.42
CA MET A 56 -14.41 -2.63 0.94
C MET A 56 -13.33 -2.62 2.02
N GLN A 57 -12.07 -2.90 1.68
CA GLN A 57 -10.93 -2.83 2.60
C GLN A 57 -10.30 -1.43 2.69
N MET A 58 -10.67 -0.52 1.80
CA MET A 58 -10.07 0.81 1.71
C MET A 58 -10.14 1.59 3.05
N PRO A 59 -11.26 1.60 3.79
CA PRO A 59 -11.31 2.27 5.09
C PRO A 59 -10.25 1.77 6.07
N ARG A 60 -9.99 0.46 6.09
CA ARG A 60 -8.96 -0.14 6.97
C ARG A 60 -7.55 0.30 6.56
N TYR A 61 -7.24 0.34 5.27
CA TYR A 61 -5.95 0.83 4.78
C TYR A 61 -5.74 2.30 5.10
N LEU A 62 -6.76 3.12 4.95
CA LEU A 62 -6.69 4.55 5.28
C LEU A 62 -6.59 4.78 6.80
N GLU A 63 -7.31 4.01 7.60
CA GLU A 63 -7.18 4.05 9.05
C GLU A 63 -5.77 3.66 9.51
N ALA A 64 -5.16 2.69 8.86
CA ALA A 64 -3.78 2.30 9.12
C ALA A 64 -2.79 3.45 8.85
N ILE A 65 -3.03 4.24 7.81
CA ILE A 65 -2.22 5.44 7.52
C ILE A 65 -2.37 6.47 8.64
N ILE A 66 -3.59 6.76 9.07
CA ILE A 66 -3.86 7.70 10.16
C ILE A 66 -3.14 7.25 11.44
N TYR A 67 -3.22 5.98 11.74
CA TYR A 67 -2.58 5.37 12.90
C TYR A 67 -1.04 5.46 12.81
N ARG A 68 -0.47 5.20 11.63
CA ARG A 68 0.96 5.35 11.38
C ARG A 68 1.42 6.79 11.61
N ILE A 69 0.71 7.77 11.10
CA ILE A 69 1.04 9.20 11.29
C ILE A 69 1.04 9.56 12.77
N ASP A 70 0.07 9.09 13.52
CA ASP A 70 0.00 9.33 14.97
C ASP A 70 1.20 8.73 15.73
N LYS A 71 1.64 7.54 15.34
CA LYS A 71 2.80 6.88 15.95
C LYS A 71 4.15 7.43 15.51
N LEU A 72 4.21 8.03 14.33
CA LEU A 72 5.46 8.40 13.67
C LEU A 72 6.34 9.31 14.52
N SER A 73 5.74 10.25 15.25
CA SER A 73 6.47 11.18 16.13
C SER A 73 7.13 10.48 17.33
N ARG A 74 6.64 9.29 17.70
CA ARG A 74 7.13 8.55 18.87
C ARG A 74 8.23 7.54 18.54
N ASP A 75 8.22 7.01 17.32
CA ASP A 75 9.20 6.00 16.89
C ASP A 75 9.52 6.11 15.40
N VAL A 76 10.28 7.14 15.05
CA VAL A 76 10.72 7.40 13.68
C VAL A 76 11.60 6.27 13.14
N ASN A 77 12.47 5.70 13.97
CA ASN A 77 13.41 4.66 13.53
C ASN A 77 12.71 3.37 13.15
N CYS A 78 11.70 2.97 13.93
CA CYS A 78 10.88 1.81 13.60
C CYS A 78 10.11 2.01 12.29
N ASP A 79 9.52 3.19 12.11
CA ASP A 79 8.84 3.53 10.86
C ASP A 79 9.79 3.48 9.65
N LEU A 80 10.97 4.05 9.76
CA LEU A 80 11.98 4.03 8.70
C LEU A 80 12.40 2.60 8.34
N MET A 81 12.56 1.73 9.32
CA MET A 81 12.90 0.33 9.09
C MET A 81 11.82 -0.38 8.27
N TYR A 82 10.56 -0.20 8.65
CA TYR A 82 9.44 -0.79 7.91
C TYR A 82 9.25 -0.15 6.54
N THR A 83 9.44 1.15 6.42
CA THR A 83 9.35 1.86 5.14
C THR A 83 10.36 1.29 4.14
N ARG A 84 11.59 1.02 4.54
CA ARG A 84 12.61 0.41 3.69
C ARG A 84 12.19 -0.97 3.20
N LYS A 85 11.64 -1.81 4.07
CA LYS A 85 11.12 -3.12 3.68
C LYS A 85 9.98 -3.02 2.66
N ILE A 86 9.08 -2.08 2.86
CA ILE A 86 7.98 -1.80 1.91
C ILE A 86 8.55 -1.35 0.57
N GLU A 87 9.54 -0.47 0.55
CA GLU A 87 10.17 0.00 -0.69
C GLU A 87 10.81 -1.14 -1.48
N GLU A 88 11.53 -2.02 -0.81
CA GLU A 88 12.14 -3.19 -1.46
C GLU A 88 11.10 -4.08 -2.15
N VAL A 89 10.00 -4.37 -1.47
CA VAL A 89 8.88 -5.16 -2.02
C VAL A 89 8.17 -4.42 -3.15
N ASN A 90 7.94 -3.12 -3.00
CA ASN A 90 7.32 -2.27 -4.03
C ASN A 90 8.20 -2.20 -5.29
N GLU A 91 9.50 -2.07 -5.13
CA GLU A 91 10.45 -2.04 -6.24
C GLU A 91 10.44 -3.37 -7.00
N LEU A 92 10.48 -4.48 -6.28
CA LEU A 92 10.37 -5.81 -6.86
C LEU A 92 9.06 -5.96 -7.65
N TYR A 93 7.94 -5.53 -7.07
CA TYR A 93 6.63 -5.55 -7.72
C TYR A 93 6.60 -4.71 -9.00
N LYS A 94 7.05 -3.47 -8.94
CA LYS A 94 7.09 -2.56 -10.10
C LYS A 94 7.98 -3.09 -11.21
N ASN A 95 9.16 -3.59 -10.86
CA ASN A 95 10.09 -4.18 -11.82
C ASN A 95 9.50 -5.42 -12.48
N THR A 96 8.78 -6.24 -11.72
CA THR A 96 8.10 -7.40 -12.25
C THR A 96 6.95 -7.01 -13.19
N LEU A 97 6.12 -6.02 -12.81
CA LEU A 97 5.07 -5.49 -13.69
C LEU A 97 5.63 -5.00 -15.04
N SER A 98 6.79 -4.35 -15.01
CA SER A 98 7.41 -3.81 -16.24
C SER A 98 7.81 -4.90 -17.23
N ARG A 99 8.03 -6.14 -16.79
CA ARG A 99 8.32 -7.30 -17.65
C ARG A 99 7.13 -7.70 -18.50
N TYR A 100 5.91 -7.35 -18.10
CA TYR A 100 4.67 -7.63 -18.82
C TYR A 100 4.16 -6.44 -19.63
N LYS A 101 5.03 -5.47 -19.94
CA LYS A 101 4.65 -4.21 -20.62
C LYS A 101 3.90 -4.41 -21.94
N TYR A 102 4.23 -5.47 -22.67
CA TYR A 102 3.67 -5.75 -24.01
C TYR A 102 2.78 -7.00 -24.03
N GLN A 103 2.38 -7.50 -22.89
CA GLN A 103 1.55 -8.69 -22.77
C GLN A 103 0.57 -8.52 -21.61
N VAL A 104 -0.39 -9.45 -21.51
CA VAL A 104 -1.39 -9.42 -20.44
C VAL A 104 -0.70 -9.69 -19.10
N VAL A 105 -0.90 -8.79 -18.13
CA VAL A 105 -0.40 -8.96 -16.77
C VAL A 105 -1.22 -10.06 -16.08
N PRO A 106 -0.57 -11.08 -15.49
CA PRO A 106 -1.29 -12.11 -14.73
C PRO A 106 -2.12 -11.50 -13.59
N ASP A 107 -3.34 -11.98 -13.39
CA ASP A 107 -4.21 -11.50 -12.30
C ASP A 107 -3.55 -11.64 -10.92
N ALA A 108 -2.84 -12.75 -10.70
CA ALA A 108 -2.08 -12.96 -9.47
C ALA A 108 -1.05 -11.86 -9.20
N LEU A 109 -0.42 -11.33 -10.25
CA LEU A 109 0.53 -10.21 -10.12
C LEU A 109 -0.19 -8.90 -9.79
N ILE A 110 -1.33 -8.64 -10.41
CA ILE A 110 -2.16 -7.47 -10.07
C ILE A 110 -2.57 -7.50 -8.60
N GLU A 111 -2.91 -8.66 -8.06
CA GLU A 111 -3.31 -8.83 -6.66
C GLU A 111 -2.17 -8.58 -5.66
N VAL A 112 -0.92 -8.64 -6.07
CA VAL A 112 0.24 -8.35 -5.19
C VAL A 112 0.17 -6.94 -4.59
N LYS A 113 -0.40 -5.96 -5.30
CA LYS A 113 -0.65 -4.62 -4.75
C LYS A 113 -1.36 -4.68 -3.41
N TRP A 114 -2.37 -5.54 -3.29
CA TRP A 114 -3.19 -5.66 -2.08
C TRP A 114 -2.50 -6.47 -0.98
N LEU A 115 -1.63 -7.40 -1.34
CA LEU A 115 -0.74 -8.06 -0.38
C LEU A 115 0.22 -7.05 0.26
N ILE A 116 0.72 -6.10 -0.50
CA ILE A 116 1.58 -5.03 0.01
C ILE A 116 0.78 -4.11 0.94
N GLU A 117 -0.49 -3.81 0.64
CA GLU A 117 -1.34 -3.05 1.57
C GLU A 117 -1.58 -3.80 2.88
N GLU A 118 -1.79 -5.11 2.85
CA GLU A 118 -1.87 -5.93 4.06
C GLU A 118 -0.55 -5.94 4.84
N LEU A 119 0.57 -5.97 4.15
CA LEU A 119 1.89 -5.87 4.77
C LEU A 119 2.07 -4.52 5.50
N ARG A 120 1.59 -3.42 4.91
CA ARG A 120 1.58 -2.10 5.55
C ARG A 120 0.76 -2.09 6.83
N VAL A 121 -0.42 -2.68 6.84
CA VAL A 121 -1.24 -2.83 8.06
C VAL A 121 -0.48 -3.64 9.12
N SER A 122 0.14 -4.74 8.73
CA SER A 122 0.94 -5.59 9.62
C SER A 122 2.10 -4.82 10.27
N TYR A 123 2.78 -3.96 9.52
CA TYR A 123 3.92 -3.21 10.05
C TYR A 123 3.52 -1.98 10.88
N PHE A 124 2.54 -1.22 10.41
CA PHE A 124 2.25 0.11 10.95
C PHE A 124 1.02 0.16 11.85
N ALA A 125 0.12 -0.81 11.76
CA ALA A 125 -1.16 -0.78 12.46
C ALA A 125 -1.66 -2.19 12.82
N GLN A 126 -0.84 -2.97 13.49
CA GLN A 126 -1.09 -4.38 13.84
C GLN A 126 -2.44 -4.59 14.55
N GLN A 127 -2.87 -3.65 15.37
CA GLN A 127 -4.14 -3.75 16.11
C GLN A 127 -5.38 -3.75 15.22
N LEU A 128 -5.28 -3.28 13.97
CA LEU A 128 -6.39 -3.34 13.02
C LEU A 128 -6.59 -4.73 12.41
N GLY A 129 -5.60 -5.61 12.61
CA GLY A 129 -5.60 -6.95 12.03
C GLY A 129 -5.33 -6.96 10.53
N VAL A 130 -4.86 -8.10 10.04
CA VAL A 130 -4.66 -8.35 8.61
C VAL A 130 -5.66 -9.39 8.13
N LYS A 131 -6.12 -9.25 6.88
CA LYS A 131 -7.04 -10.20 6.25
C LYS A 131 -6.37 -11.56 6.02
N ILE A 132 -5.07 -11.54 5.73
CA ILE A 132 -4.24 -12.72 5.52
C ILE A 132 -2.87 -12.50 6.16
N SER A 133 -2.23 -13.58 6.60
CA SER A 133 -0.86 -13.51 7.10
C SER A 133 0.10 -13.22 5.96
N VAL A 134 0.83 -12.11 6.07
CA VAL A 134 1.79 -11.66 5.06
C VAL A 134 3.14 -11.34 5.69
N SER A 135 4.20 -11.43 4.87
CA SER A 135 5.53 -10.94 5.18
C SER A 135 6.20 -10.48 3.88
N ASP A 136 7.23 -9.66 3.99
CA ASP A 136 8.04 -9.25 2.85
C ASP A 136 8.58 -10.46 2.07
N LYS A 137 9.09 -11.47 2.78
CA LYS A 137 9.58 -12.73 2.17
C LYS A 137 8.49 -13.52 1.46
N ARG A 138 7.30 -13.61 2.05
CA ARG A 138 6.16 -14.31 1.44
C ARG A 138 5.72 -13.64 0.14
N ILE A 139 5.67 -12.32 0.12
CA ILE A 139 5.31 -11.57 -1.09
C ILE A 139 6.38 -11.76 -2.16
N ALA A 140 7.67 -11.67 -1.81
CA ALA A 140 8.76 -11.92 -2.75
C ALA A 140 8.70 -13.34 -3.36
N ASN A 141 8.41 -14.34 -2.54
CA ASN A 141 8.23 -15.72 -3.00
C ASN A 141 7.01 -15.88 -3.91
N GLU A 142 5.91 -15.20 -3.61
CA GLU A 142 4.71 -15.20 -4.45
C GLU A 142 5.00 -14.58 -5.82
N ILE A 143 5.71 -13.47 -5.87
CA ILE A 143 6.14 -12.85 -7.14
C ILE A 143 7.01 -13.80 -7.95
N LYS A 144 7.96 -14.47 -7.30
CA LYS A 144 8.84 -15.46 -7.95
C LYS A 144 8.02 -16.60 -8.57
N LYS A 145 7.06 -17.15 -7.81
CA LYS A 145 6.16 -18.20 -8.28
C LYS A 145 5.34 -17.74 -9.48
N ILE A 146 4.81 -16.53 -9.46
CA ILE A 146 4.07 -15.95 -10.57
C ILE A 146 4.93 -15.89 -11.84
N LEU A 147 6.21 -15.49 -11.72
CA LEU A 147 7.15 -15.46 -12.85
C LEU A 147 7.45 -16.87 -13.40
N GLU A 148 7.48 -17.88 -12.54
CA GLU A 148 7.65 -19.28 -12.97
C GLU A 148 6.40 -19.80 -13.69
N ASP A 149 5.20 -19.50 -13.19
CA ASP A 149 3.93 -19.96 -13.75
C ASP A 149 3.54 -19.19 -15.04
N TYR A 150 3.95 -17.94 -15.16
CA TYR A 150 3.63 -17.05 -16.28
C TYR A 150 4.92 -16.40 -16.80
N PRO A 151 5.80 -17.15 -17.48
CA PRO A 151 7.05 -16.60 -17.99
C PRO A 151 6.77 -15.44 -18.96
N ASP A 152 7.54 -14.37 -18.81
CA ASP A 152 7.55 -13.28 -19.78
C ASP A 152 8.24 -13.75 -21.06
N HIS A 153 7.79 -13.25 -22.19
CA HIS A 153 8.32 -13.58 -23.52
C HIS A 153 9.35 -12.54 -24.00
N ASN A 154 10.08 -11.90 -23.06
CA ASN A 154 11.13 -10.94 -23.38
C ASN A 154 12.47 -11.64 -23.67
#